data_9a0c7d48e1f56bf5971373079e57408c
#
_entry.id   9a0c7d48e1f56bf5971373079e57408c
#
_cell.length_a   1.000
_cell.length_b   1.000
_cell.length_c   1.000
_cell.angle_alpha   90.00
_cell.angle_beta   90.00
_cell.angle_gamma   90.00
#
_symmetry.space_group_name_H-M   'P 1'
#
loop_
_entity.id
_entity.type
_entity.pdbx_description
1 polymer ?
#
loop_
_entity_poly.entity_id
_entity_poly.type
_entity_poly.pdbx_seq_one_letter_code
_entity_poly.pdbx_strand_id
1 'polypeptide(L)'
;MTFAQKLKELRIRAGMSQEKLAERVGVSRQAITKWETDKGAPEMENLLALSDLFGVSVDELLGRESRRPTAGYLYESVTEYDVADPKRYDVKLGGARRLTIRGYEGEKLRVRLLSDTLSTLEADCKVRIDDSRGRLDVDLQRLNGLTEAAAREGLTIELDLPNRYINHVELAVNVNELTIGELAAEELEYDGKVQNVTVDGFEGALEIDSNQDMKVDCRRLTGSLAFNQVAAVSRLTLPQGFAFVARKRGLGNSLYFEEAGQRAEDFSDPDAQTVIELNGMKSELFICR
;
A
#
# COMPACT_ATOMS: atom_id res chain seq x y z
N MET A 1 3.46 -10.59 -18.34
CA MET A 1 4.42 -11.64 -18.79
C MET A 1 3.65 -12.86 -19.22
N THR A 2 3.93 -13.50 -20.40
CA THR A 2 3.22 -14.70 -20.83
C THR A 2 3.72 -15.94 -20.08
N PHE A 3 2.91 -17.02 -20.04
CA PHE A 3 3.33 -18.32 -19.49
C PHE A 3 4.69 -18.78 -20.07
N ALA A 4 4.86 -18.68 -21.39
CA ALA A 4 6.07 -19.06 -22.08
C ALA A 4 7.31 -18.30 -21.58
N GLN A 5 7.18 -17.00 -21.39
CA GLN A 5 8.26 -16.16 -20.85
C GLN A 5 8.57 -16.50 -19.39
N LYS A 6 7.53 -16.72 -18.57
CA LYS A 6 7.68 -17.06 -17.14
C LYS A 6 8.34 -18.43 -16.96
N LEU A 7 7.89 -19.43 -17.71
CA LEU A 7 8.48 -20.77 -17.69
C LEU A 7 9.97 -20.74 -18.02
N LYS A 8 10.32 -20.02 -19.08
CA LYS A 8 11.71 -19.86 -19.51
C LYS A 8 12.58 -19.17 -18.46
N GLU A 9 12.06 -18.11 -17.84
CA GLU A 9 12.73 -17.39 -16.76
C GLU A 9 13.00 -18.29 -15.54
N LEU A 10 11.95 -18.99 -15.06
CA LEU A 10 12.09 -19.90 -13.91
C LEU A 10 13.08 -21.02 -14.17
N ARG A 11 13.05 -21.62 -15.36
CA ARG A 11 14.01 -22.65 -15.77
C ARG A 11 15.46 -22.12 -15.75
N ILE A 12 15.69 -20.95 -16.36
CA ILE A 12 17.04 -20.34 -16.41
C ILE A 12 17.50 -19.98 -14.99
N ARG A 13 16.63 -19.41 -14.17
CA ARG A 13 16.92 -19.08 -12.77
C ARG A 13 17.26 -20.31 -11.93
N ALA A 14 16.63 -21.46 -12.24
CA ALA A 14 16.93 -22.74 -11.61
C ALA A 14 18.16 -23.45 -12.21
N GLY A 15 18.88 -22.83 -13.17
CA GLY A 15 20.06 -23.41 -13.82
C GLY A 15 19.79 -24.65 -14.66
N MET A 16 18.55 -24.85 -15.15
CA MET A 16 18.14 -26.04 -15.87
C MET A 16 18.20 -25.88 -17.38
N SER A 17 18.64 -26.91 -18.12
CA SER A 17 18.38 -27.02 -19.54
C SER A 17 16.92 -27.43 -19.81
N GLN A 18 16.43 -27.22 -21.05
CA GLN A 18 15.08 -27.70 -21.44
C GLN A 18 14.95 -29.22 -21.29
N GLU A 19 16.03 -29.98 -21.52
CA GLU A 19 16.08 -31.42 -21.35
C GLU A 19 15.94 -31.83 -19.88
N LYS A 20 16.64 -31.12 -18.99
CA LYS A 20 16.60 -31.36 -17.56
C LYS A 20 15.21 -31.01 -16.97
N LEU A 21 14.59 -29.94 -17.44
CA LEU A 21 13.22 -29.59 -17.04
C LEU A 21 12.23 -30.66 -17.52
N ALA A 22 12.36 -31.13 -18.78
CA ALA A 22 11.50 -32.18 -19.35
C ALA A 22 11.58 -33.49 -18.54
N GLU A 23 12.79 -33.90 -18.17
CA GLU A 23 13.02 -35.08 -17.29
C GLU A 23 12.32 -34.93 -15.93
N ARG A 24 12.42 -33.73 -15.32
CA ARG A 24 11.83 -33.44 -14.00
C ARG A 24 10.31 -33.43 -14.00
N VAL A 25 9.70 -32.95 -15.08
CA VAL A 25 8.23 -32.85 -15.23
C VAL A 25 7.64 -34.12 -15.86
N GLY A 26 8.48 -35.03 -16.40
CA GLY A 26 8.01 -36.28 -17.02
C GLY A 26 7.46 -36.10 -18.43
N VAL A 27 7.95 -35.09 -19.17
CA VAL A 27 7.51 -34.79 -20.54
C VAL A 27 8.67 -34.82 -21.54
N SER A 28 8.38 -34.71 -22.82
CA SER A 28 9.44 -34.62 -23.84
C SER A 28 10.07 -33.22 -23.85
N ARG A 29 11.34 -33.12 -24.25
CA ARG A 29 12.01 -31.83 -24.50
C ARG A 29 11.25 -30.97 -25.51
N GLN A 30 10.63 -31.62 -26.50
CA GLN A 30 9.82 -30.91 -27.51
C GLN A 30 8.58 -30.26 -26.91
N ALA A 31 7.98 -30.83 -25.85
CA ALA A 31 6.87 -30.23 -25.12
C ALA A 31 7.33 -28.93 -24.43
N ILE A 32 8.47 -28.98 -23.70
CA ILE A 32 9.06 -27.79 -23.07
C ILE A 32 9.36 -26.70 -24.11
N THR A 33 9.94 -27.07 -25.25
CA THR A 33 10.23 -26.12 -26.34
C THR A 33 8.96 -25.46 -26.89
N LYS A 34 7.88 -26.24 -27.08
CA LYS A 34 6.58 -25.68 -27.51
C LYS A 34 6.00 -24.72 -26.49
N TRP A 35 6.08 -25.06 -25.21
CA TRP A 35 5.57 -24.24 -24.11
C TRP A 35 6.35 -22.91 -23.98
N GLU A 36 7.68 -22.94 -24.08
CA GLU A 36 8.55 -21.76 -24.01
C GLU A 36 8.50 -20.86 -25.26
N THR A 37 7.94 -21.37 -26.37
CA THR A 37 7.79 -20.63 -27.63
C THR A 37 6.34 -20.26 -27.94
N ASP A 38 5.44 -20.44 -27.00
CA ASP A 38 4.00 -20.15 -27.10
C ASP A 38 3.29 -20.92 -28.25
N LYS A 39 3.83 -22.10 -28.62
CA LYS A 39 3.29 -22.98 -29.65
C LYS A 39 2.46 -24.14 -29.11
N GLY A 40 2.17 -24.09 -27.79
CA GLY A 40 1.37 -25.07 -27.09
C GLY A 40 1.31 -24.75 -25.61
N ALA A 41 0.30 -25.25 -24.92
CA ALA A 41 0.14 -25.12 -23.47
C ALA A 41 0.25 -26.49 -22.78
N PRO A 42 0.77 -26.55 -21.54
CA PRO A 42 0.74 -27.76 -20.74
C PRO A 42 -0.69 -28.10 -20.30
N GLU A 43 -0.95 -29.39 -20.09
CA GLU A 43 -2.15 -29.85 -19.40
C GLU A 43 -2.07 -29.57 -17.89
N MET A 44 -3.21 -29.66 -17.20
CA MET A 44 -3.31 -29.27 -15.77
C MET A 44 -2.31 -30.06 -14.89
N GLU A 45 -2.10 -31.34 -15.16
CA GLU A 45 -1.15 -32.16 -14.40
C GLU A 45 0.30 -31.63 -14.53
N ASN A 46 0.68 -31.21 -15.74
CA ASN A 46 2.00 -30.63 -15.99
C ASN A 46 2.13 -29.23 -15.38
N LEU A 47 1.05 -28.45 -15.33
CA LEU A 47 1.05 -27.14 -14.62
C LEU A 47 1.28 -27.33 -13.12
N LEU A 48 0.64 -28.32 -12.50
CA LEU A 48 0.83 -28.66 -11.09
C LEU A 48 2.27 -29.13 -10.84
N ALA A 49 2.81 -30.01 -11.69
CA ALA A 49 4.18 -30.49 -11.56
C ALA A 49 5.22 -29.33 -11.71
N LEU A 50 4.98 -28.38 -12.61
CA LEU A 50 5.81 -27.19 -12.76
C LEU A 50 5.69 -26.26 -11.55
N SER A 51 4.49 -26.07 -11.02
CA SER A 51 4.21 -25.31 -9.80
C SER A 51 5.00 -25.86 -8.61
N ASP A 52 4.93 -27.17 -8.38
CA ASP A 52 5.64 -27.84 -7.29
C ASP A 52 7.16 -27.77 -7.49
N LEU A 53 7.64 -27.99 -8.73
CA LEU A 53 9.08 -27.98 -9.06
C LEU A 53 9.73 -26.62 -8.81
N PHE A 54 9.03 -25.55 -9.15
CA PHE A 54 9.56 -24.18 -9.02
C PHE A 54 9.14 -23.49 -7.72
N GLY A 55 8.24 -24.08 -6.93
CA GLY A 55 7.72 -23.48 -5.70
C GLY A 55 6.89 -22.19 -5.96
N VAL A 56 6.20 -22.14 -7.10
CA VAL A 56 5.36 -21.01 -7.51
C VAL A 56 3.92 -21.49 -7.72
N SER A 57 2.92 -20.63 -7.59
CA SER A 57 1.53 -21.03 -7.87
C SER A 57 1.28 -21.23 -9.36
N VAL A 58 0.24 -22.00 -9.71
CA VAL A 58 -0.20 -22.17 -11.11
C VAL A 58 -0.58 -20.84 -11.74
N ASP A 59 -1.21 -19.93 -10.98
CA ASP A 59 -1.55 -18.58 -11.45
C ASP A 59 -0.30 -17.76 -11.76
N GLU A 60 0.74 -17.88 -10.96
CA GLU A 60 2.03 -17.24 -11.21
C GLU A 60 2.71 -17.81 -12.45
N LEU A 61 2.64 -19.11 -12.68
CA LEU A 61 3.11 -19.75 -13.90
C LEU A 61 2.36 -19.25 -15.14
N LEU A 62 1.04 -19.07 -15.04
CA LEU A 62 0.20 -18.59 -16.15
C LEU A 62 0.37 -17.10 -16.45
N GLY A 63 1.29 -16.41 -15.73
CA GLY A 63 1.50 -14.97 -15.90
C GLY A 63 0.32 -14.12 -15.41
N ARG A 64 -0.66 -14.76 -14.78
CA ARG A 64 -1.60 -14.06 -13.93
C ARG A 64 -0.79 -13.65 -12.71
N GLU A 65 -0.67 -12.36 -12.43
CA GLU A 65 -0.08 -11.92 -11.16
C GLU A 65 -0.76 -12.71 -10.06
N SER A 66 -0.02 -13.61 -9.44
CA SER A 66 -0.54 -14.45 -8.37
C SER A 66 -1.14 -13.50 -7.34
N ARG A 67 -2.43 -13.67 -7.07
CA ARG A 67 -2.92 -13.39 -5.74
C ARG A 67 -2.02 -14.20 -4.82
N ARG A 68 -0.92 -13.60 -4.32
CA ARG A 68 -0.26 -14.18 -3.16
C ARG A 68 -1.36 -14.24 -2.12
N PRO A 69 -1.74 -15.41 -1.60
CA PRO A 69 -2.51 -15.43 -0.38
C PRO A 69 -1.68 -14.57 0.56
N THR A 70 -2.21 -13.48 1.04
CA THR A 70 -1.48 -12.66 2.00
C THR A 70 -1.30 -13.57 3.19
N ALA A 71 -0.07 -14.07 3.39
CA ALA A 71 0.21 -15.10 4.37
C ALA A 71 -0.34 -14.63 5.71
N GLY A 72 -1.40 -15.30 6.19
CA GLY A 72 -2.02 -15.01 7.48
C GLY A 72 -3.49 -14.60 7.49
N TYR A 73 -4.15 -14.34 6.37
CA TYR A 73 -5.58 -14.02 6.36
C TYR A 73 -6.44 -15.16 5.83
N LEU A 74 -7.56 -15.46 6.51
CA LEU A 74 -8.48 -16.53 6.14
C LEU A 74 -9.49 -16.13 5.05
N TYR A 75 -9.82 -14.85 4.99
CA TYR A 75 -10.83 -14.30 4.08
C TYR A 75 -10.25 -13.13 3.29
N GLU A 76 -10.48 -13.13 1.99
CA GLU A 76 -9.99 -12.11 1.06
C GLU A 76 -11.07 -11.76 0.05
N SER A 77 -11.19 -10.46 -0.26
CA SER A 77 -11.98 -9.95 -1.38
C SER A 77 -11.14 -8.95 -2.16
N VAL A 78 -11.11 -9.07 -3.49
CA VAL A 78 -10.28 -8.22 -4.36
C VAL A 78 -11.15 -7.53 -5.40
N THR A 79 -10.98 -6.21 -5.51
CA THR A 79 -11.58 -5.39 -6.56
C THR A 79 -10.47 -4.72 -7.34
N GLU A 80 -10.48 -4.86 -8.66
CA GLU A 80 -9.53 -4.22 -9.57
C GLU A 80 -10.26 -3.35 -10.58
N TYR A 81 -9.63 -2.25 -10.95
CA TYR A 81 -10.14 -1.31 -11.94
C TYR A 81 -8.99 -0.79 -12.84
N ASP A 82 -9.16 -0.87 -14.16
CA ASP A 82 -8.17 -0.36 -15.13
C ASP A 82 -8.26 1.17 -15.20
N VAL A 83 -7.15 1.85 -14.95
CA VAL A 83 -7.02 3.31 -15.00
C VAL A 83 -6.28 3.69 -16.26
N ALA A 84 -6.89 4.53 -17.10
CA ALA A 84 -6.36 4.87 -18.43
C ALA A 84 -5.64 6.22 -18.48
N ASP A 85 -5.92 7.14 -17.55
CA ASP A 85 -5.42 8.52 -17.54
C ASP A 85 -5.25 9.03 -16.09
N PRO A 86 -4.40 10.05 -15.86
CA PRO A 86 -4.19 10.64 -14.55
C PRO A 86 -5.48 11.21 -13.96
N LYS A 87 -5.73 10.90 -12.68
CA LYS A 87 -6.96 11.26 -11.97
C LYS A 87 -6.70 11.74 -10.55
N ARG A 88 -7.68 12.46 -10.02
CA ARG A 88 -7.85 12.67 -8.58
C ARG A 88 -8.61 11.46 -8.01
N TYR A 89 -8.09 10.87 -6.96
CA TYR A 89 -8.72 9.76 -6.24
C TYR A 89 -9.42 10.29 -5.00
N ASP A 90 -10.71 10.01 -4.86
CA ASP A 90 -11.50 10.25 -3.66
C ASP A 90 -11.87 8.89 -3.04
N VAL A 91 -11.20 8.55 -1.94
CA VAL A 91 -11.22 7.21 -1.36
C VAL A 91 -11.86 7.24 0.00
N LYS A 92 -13.05 6.64 0.14
CA LYS A 92 -13.85 6.59 1.37
C LYS A 92 -14.03 5.16 1.85
N LEU A 93 -13.22 4.76 2.84
CA LEU A 93 -13.19 3.37 3.30
C LEU A 93 -13.88 3.16 4.66
N GLY A 94 -14.29 4.24 5.33
CA GLY A 94 -14.95 4.18 6.64
C GLY A 94 -13.99 3.73 7.74
N GLY A 95 -14.19 2.55 8.34
CA GLY A 95 -13.33 2.05 9.41
C GLY A 95 -12.69 0.72 9.08
N ALA A 96 -11.39 0.56 9.43
CA ALA A 96 -10.64 -0.68 9.34
C ALA A 96 -9.60 -0.76 10.47
N ARG A 97 -9.07 -1.94 10.73
CA ARG A 97 -7.96 -2.12 11.68
C ARG A 97 -6.68 -1.54 11.14
N ARG A 98 -6.38 -1.86 9.87
CA ARG A 98 -5.16 -1.44 9.18
C ARG A 98 -5.49 -1.03 7.74
N LEU A 99 -4.85 0.03 7.28
CA LEU A 99 -4.79 0.39 5.88
C LEU A 99 -3.33 0.45 5.43
N THR A 100 -3.03 -0.21 4.33
CA THR A 100 -1.78 -0.03 3.60
C THR A 100 -2.11 0.55 2.23
N ILE A 101 -1.57 1.73 1.93
CA ILE A 101 -1.64 2.35 0.61
C ILE A 101 -0.24 2.30 -0.02
N ARG A 102 -0.16 1.81 -1.26
CA ARG A 102 1.11 1.71 -1.99
C ARG A 102 0.96 2.18 -3.42
N GLY A 103 1.97 2.93 -3.86
CA GLY A 103 2.18 3.19 -5.26
C GLY A 103 2.90 2.02 -5.94
N TYR A 104 2.65 1.79 -7.22
CA TYR A 104 3.35 0.79 -7.99
C TYR A 104 3.36 1.12 -9.48
N GLU A 105 4.25 0.47 -10.23
CA GLU A 105 4.32 0.58 -11.68
C GLU A 105 3.31 -0.36 -12.34
N GLY A 106 2.14 0.16 -12.68
CA GLY A 106 1.05 -0.59 -13.30
C GLY A 106 -0.06 0.32 -13.80
N GLU A 107 -1.19 -0.27 -14.17
CA GLU A 107 -2.33 0.44 -14.77
C GLU A 107 -3.64 0.21 -14.00
N LYS A 108 -3.60 -0.52 -12.87
CA LYS A 108 -4.82 -0.86 -12.12
C LYS A 108 -4.84 -0.25 -10.74
N LEU A 109 -5.94 0.36 -10.38
CA LEU A 109 -6.32 0.48 -8.98
C LEU A 109 -6.68 -0.92 -8.46
N ARG A 110 -6.15 -1.30 -7.30
CA ARG A 110 -6.50 -2.56 -6.65
C ARG A 110 -6.85 -2.30 -5.18
N VAL A 111 -8.01 -2.77 -4.77
CA VAL A 111 -8.46 -2.76 -3.37
C VAL A 111 -8.58 -4.20 -2.90
N ARG A 112 -7.81 -4.57 -1.89
CA ARG A 112 -7.86 -5.87 -1.24
C ARG A 112 -8.41 -5.72 0.17
N LEU A 113 -9.46 -6.45 0.46
CA LEU A 113 -10.07 -6.55 1.78
C LEU A 113 -9.66 -7.89 2.38
N LEU A 114 -9.11 -7.87 3.58
CA LEU A 114 -8.49 -9.04 4.22
C LEU A 114 -9.01 -9.15 5.65
N SER A 115 -9.33 -10.37 6.10
CA SER A 115 -9.78 -10.60 7.47
C SER A 115 -9.49 -12.02 7.95
N ASP A 116 -9.27 -12.17 9.25
CA ASP A 116 -9.19 -13.47 9.92
C ASP A 116 -10.51 -13.84 10.63
N THR A 117 -11.39 -12.85 10.81
CA THR A 117 -12.58 -12.98 11.66
C THR A 117 -13.90 -12.78 10.91
N LEU A 118 -13.88 -12.02 9.81
CA LEU A 118 -15.08 -11.70 9.03
C LEU A 118 -15.30 -12.76 7.94
N SER A 119 -15.91 -13.89 8.31
CA SER A 119 -16.13 -15.03 7.40
C SER A 119 -17.05 -14.73 6.22
N THR A 120 -17.85 -13.67 6.31
CA THR A 120 -18.78 -13.21 5.28
C THR A 120 -18.29 -11.95 4.57
N LEU A 121 -16.96 -11.72 4.56
CA LEU A 121 -16.31 -10.51 4.04
C LEU A 121 -16.81 -10.09 2.66
N GLU A 122 -16.91 -11.02 1.69
CA GLU A 122 -17.39 -10.73 0.34
C GLU A 122 -18.88 -10.31 0.27
N ALA A 123 -19.70 -10.80 1.22
CA ALA A 123 -21.12 -10.44 1.29
C ALA A 123 -21.34 -9.13 2.06
N ASP A 124 -20.50 -8.87 3.08
CA ASP A 124 -20.67 -7.76 4.01
C ASP A 124 -19.91 -6.50 3.60
N CYS A 125 -18.92 -6.63 2.72
CA CYS A 125 -18.09 -5.54 2.22
C CYS A 125 -18.10 -5.50 0.68
N LYS A 126 -18.47 -4.35 0.11
CA LYS A 126 -18.39 -4.13 -1.34
C LYS A 126 -17.64 -2.85 -1.64
N VAL A 127 -16.65 -2.95 -2.49
CA VAL A 127 -15.96 -1.79 -3.05
C VAL A 127 -16.72 -1.34 -4.29
N ARG A 128 -17.13 -0.08 -4.28
CA ARG A 128 -17.74 0.59 -5.42
C ARG A 128 -16.71 1.56 -6.01
N ILE A 129 -16.56 1.53 -7.31
CA ILE A 129 -15.68 2.44 -8.05
C ILE A 129 -16.54 3.18 -9.08
N ASP A 130 -16.54 4.50 -9.00
CA ASP A 130 -17.21 5.37 -9.96
C ASP A 130 -16.15 6.22 -10.67
N ASP A 131 -15.97 5.99 -11.97
CA ASP A 131 -15.05 6.77 -12.80
C ASP A 131 -15.80 7.92 -13.47
N SER A 132 -15.44 9.12 -13.13
CA SER A 132 -15.88 10.34 -13.77
C SER A 132 -14.71 11.10 -14.38
N ARG A 133 -14.99 12.09 -15.24
CA ARG A 133 -13.94 12.83 -15.94
C ARG A 133 -12.96 13.48 -14.95
N GLY A 134 -11.73 12.94 -14.90
CA GLY A 134 -10.63 13.43 -14.06
C GLY A 134 -10.71 13.04 -12.58
N ARG A 135 -11.72 12.24 -12.15
CA ARG A 135 -11.90 11.81 -10.76
C ARG A 135 -12.32 10.34 -10.70
N LEU A 136 -11.78 9.63 -9.75
CA LEU A 136 -12.08 8.23 -9.43
C LEU A 136 -12.53 8.15 -7.97
N ASP A 137 -13.83 7.90 -7.77
CA ASP A 137 -14.41 7.70 -6.44
C ASP A 137 -14.33 6.21 -6.07
N VAL A 138 -13.78 5.92 -4.88
CA VAL A 138 -13.62 4.56 -4.35
C VAL A 138 -14.27 4.48 -2.98
N ASP A 139 -15.43 3.85 -2.92
CA ASP A 139 -16.24 3.74 -1.70
C ASP A 139 -16.30 2.30 -1.18
N LEU A 140 -16.04 2.09 0.11
CA LEU A 140 -16.31 0.83 0.78
C LEU A 140 -17.69 0.84 1.43
N GLN A 141 -18.61 0.07 0.87
CA GLN A 141 -19.94 -0.13 1.43
C GLN A 141 -19.96 -1.32 2.39
N ARG A 142 -20.43 -1.08 3.61
CA ARG A 142 -20.70 -2.13 4.59
C ARG A 142 -22.20 -2.52 4.53
N LEU A 143 -22.43 -3.81 4.44
CA LEU A 143 -23.75 -4.42 4.26
C LEU A 143 -24.09 -5.34 5.45
N ASN A 144 -25.29 -5.89 5.47
CA ASN A 144 -25.73 -6.94 6.39
C ASN A 144 -25.48 -6.65 7.88
N GLY A 145 -25.46 -5.35 8.25
CA GLY A 145 -25.27 -4.93 9.65
C GLY A 145 -23.82 -4.92 10.13
N LEU A 146 -22.82 -5.07 9.25
CA LEU A 146 -21.40 -4.91 9.63
C LEU A 146 -21.15 -3.47 10.10
N THR A 147 -20.89 -3.31 11.39
CA THR A 147 -20.63 -2.01 12.00
C THR A 147 -19.21 -1.52 11.74
N GLU A 148 -18.99 -0.21 11.84
CA GLU A 148 -17.64 0.34 11.75
C GLU A 148 -16.72 -0.17 12.87
N ALA A 149 -17.26 -0.37 14.06
CA ALA A 149 -16.49 -0.93 15.18
C ALA A 149 -15.96 -2.33 14.87
N ALA A 150 -16.82 -3.22 14.35
CA ALA A 150 -16.41 -4.57 13.96
C ALA A 150 -15.38 -4.55 12.79
N ALA A 151 -15.54 -3.63 11.83
CA ALA A 151 -14.58 -3.45 10.76
C ALA A 151 -13.22 -2.94 11.30
N ARG A 152 -13.22 -2.03 12.27
CA ARG A 152 -11.98 -1.56 12.92
C ARG A 152 -11.25 -2.63 13.73
N GLU A 153 -11.91 -3.69 14.13
CA GLU A 153 -11.29 -4.82 14.80
C GLU A 153 -10.79 -5.89 13.82
N GLY A 154 -11.55 -6.18 12.77
CA GLY A 154 -11.34 -7.35 11.93
C GLY A 154 -10.88 -7.08 10.50
N LEU A 155 -11.05 -5.88 9.96
CA LEU A 155 -10.78 -5.59 8.55
C LEU A 155 -9.38 -4.99 8.35
N THR A 156 -8.61 -5.56 7.45
CA THR A 156 -7.39 -4.96 6.89
C THR A 156 -7.64 -4.62 5.42
N ILE A 157 -7.19 -3.46 5.00
CA ILE A 157 -7.35 -2.98 3.63
C ILE A 157 -5.96 -2.74 3.03
N GLU A 158 -5.73 -3.25 1.84
CA GLU A 158 -4.58 -2.89 1.01
C GLU A 158 -5.10 -2.19 -0.25
N LEU A 159 -4.56 -1.00 -0.51
CA LEU A 159 -4.88 -0.15 -1.62
C LEU A 159 -3.62 0.06 -2.47
N ASP A 160 -3.57 -0.57 -3.64
CA ASP A 160 -2.48 -0.38 -4.58
C ASP A 160 -2.92 0.61 -5.67
N LEU A 161 -2.16 1.69 -5.84
CA LEU A 161 -2.42 2.77 -6.77
C LEU A 161 -1.36 2.82 -7.87
N PRO A 162 -1.73 2.99 -9.14
CA PRO A 162 -0.78 3.11 -10.25
C PRO A 162 -0.15 4.51 -10.26
N ASN A 163 1.11 4.65 -9.80
CA ASN A 163 1.83 5.93 -9.67
C ASN A 163 1.71 6.82 -10.91
N ARG A 164 1.74 6.21 -12.10
CA ARG A 164 1.64 6.92 -13.38
C ARG A 164 0.32 7.71 -13.54
N TYR A 165 -0.73 7.31 -12.84
CA TYR A 165 -2.08 7.84 -13.02
C TYR A 165 -2.61 8.55 -11.76
N ILE A 166 -1.72 8.96 -10.86
CA ILE A 166 -2.09 9.68 -9.63
C ILE A 166 -1.73 11.15 -9.80
N ASN A 167 -2.72 12.04 -9.63
CA ASN A 167 -2.47 13.46 -9.43
C ASN A 167 -2.62 13.81 -7.95
N HIS A 168 -3.76 13.47 -7.37
CA HIS A 168 -4.12 13.83 -6.01
C HIS A 168 -4.91 12.67 -5.37
N VAL A 169 -4.74 12.45 -4.08
CA VAL A 169 -5.45 11.42 -3.31
C VAL A 169 -6.07 12.04 -2.07
N GLU A 170 -7.39 12.01 -1.99
CA GLU A 170 -8.15 12.27 -0.76
C GLU A 170 -8.54 10.93 -0.14
N LEU A 171 -8.16 10.71 1.11
CA LEU A 171 -8.33 9.44 1.80
C LEU A 171 -9.07 9.63 3.12
N ALA A 172 -10.34 9.24 3.16
CA ALA A 172 -11.18 9.32 4.36
C ALA A 172 -11.36 7.92 4.98
N VAL A 173 -10.68 7.68 6.12
CA VAL A 173 -10.74 6.37 6.79
C VAL A 173 -10.35 6.48 8.27
N ASN A 174 -11.03 5.70 9.13
CA ASN A 174 -10.66 5.55 10.55
C ASN A 174 -9.91 4.23 10.75
N VAL A 175 -8.62 4.29 11.09
CA VAL A 175 -7.78 3.09 11.27
C VAL A 175 -6.93 3.17 12.54
N ASN A 176 -6.45 2.03 13.02
CA ASN A 176 -5.45 2.02 14.08
C ASN A 176 -4.05 2.18 13.51
N GLU A 177 -3.78 1.60 12.34
CA GLU A 177 -2.49 1.59 11.66
C GLU A 177 -2.66 2.02 10.19
N LEU A 178 -1.91 3.02 9.76
CA LEU A 178 -1.78 3.48 8.38
C LEU A 178 -0.34 3.27 7.91
N THR A 179 -0.18 2.64 6.76
CA THR A 179 1.11 2.54 6.08
C THR A 179 1.01 3.16 4.69
N ILE A 180 1.90 4.08 4.38
CA ILE A 180 2.06 4.71 3.07
C ILE A 180 3.42 4.32 2.53
N GLY A 181 3.48 3.69 1.36
CA GLY A 181 4.73 3.20 0.79
C GLY A 181 4.83 3.33 -0.72
N GLU A 182 6.02 3.65 -1.23
CA GLU A 182 6.37 3.73 -2.66
C GLU A 182 5.35 4.55 -3.49
N LEU A 183 4.73 5.56 -2.89
CA LEU A 183 3.66 6.35 -3.48
C LEU A 183 4.17 7.73 -3.92
N ALA A 184 3.91 8.07 -5.18
CA ALA A 184 4.18 9.40 -5.73
C ALA A 184 2.84 10.06 -6.10
N ALA A 185 2.56 11.24 -5.51
CA ALA A 185 1.38 12.03 -5.79
C ALA A 185 1.72 13.51 -5.58
N GLU A 186 1.07 14.42 -6.33
CA GLU A 186 1.23 15.84 -6.04
C GLU A 186 0.83 16.14 -4.59
N GLU A 187 -0.28 15.52 -4.14
CA GLU A 187 -0.80 15.67 -2.79
C GLU A 187 -1.55 14.41 -2.36
N LEU A 188 -1.35 14.00 -1.10
CA LEU A 188 -2.16 13.02 -0.40
C LEU A 188 -2.70 13.66 0.88
N GLU A 189 -4.01 13.82 0.95
CA GLU A 189 -4.74 14.26 2.13
C GLU A 189 -5.36 13.05 2.84
N TYR A 190 -4.99 12.83 4.09
CA TYR A 190 -5.61 11.84 4.97
C TYR A 190 -6.51 12.53 5.97
N ASP A 191 -7.79 12.20 5.98
CA ASP A 191 -8.78 12.63 6.97
C ASP A 191 -9.31 11.42 7.76
N GLY A 192 -9.15 11.45 9.08
CA GLY A 192 -9.66 10.40 9.93
C GLY A 192 -8.90 10.19 11.24
N LYS A 193 -9.31 9.15 11.96
CA LYS A 193 -8.69 8.74 13.22
C LYS A 193 -7.59 7.72 12.95
N VAL A 194 -6.37 8.01 13.39
CA VAL A 194 -5.24 7.10 13.28
C VAL A 194 -4.34 7.21 14.52
N GLN A 195 -3.77 6.09 14.96
CA GLN A 195 -2.85 6.07 16.09
C GLN A 195 -1.39 5.88 15.67
N ASN A 196 -1.16 5.01 14.68
CA ASN A 196 0.18 4.69 14.20
C ASN A 196 0.24 4.88 12.69
N VAL A 197 1.18 5.70 12.23
CA VAL A 197 1.42 5.97 10.81
C VAL A 197 2.85 5.56 10.47
N THR A 198 3.04 4.84 9.38
CA THR A 198 4.35 4.57 8.80
C THR A 198 4.40 5.17 7.40
N VAL A 199 5.41 5.99 7.13
CA VAL A 199 5.68 6.56 5.81
C VAL A 199 7.03 6.02 5.33
N ASP A 200 7.00 5.19 4.28
CA ASP A 200 8.20 4.58 3.72
C ASP A 200 8.21 4.66 2.19
N GLY A 201 8.71 5.77 1.66
CA GLY A 201 8.75 6.06 0.23
C GLY A 201 7.53 6.84 -0.25
N PHE A 202 7.37 8.06 0.25
CA PHE A 202 6.38 9.00 -0.29
C PHE A 202 7.07 10.18 -0.97
N GLU A 203 6.56 10.57 -2.14
CA GLU A 203 7.01 11.74 -2.89
C GLU A 203 5.82 12.66 -3.16
N GLY A 204 5.88 13.91 -2.66
CA GLY A 204 4.86 14.94 -2.80
C GLY A 204 4.51 15.65 -1.49
N ALA A 205 3.30 16.20 -1.41
CA ALA A 205 2.75 16.81 -0.20
C ALA A 205 1.84 15.79 0.53
N LEU A 206 2.20 15.42 1.76
CA LEU A 206 1.39 14.57 2.63
C LEU A 206 0.78 15.43 3.73
N GLU A 207 -0.54 15.45 3.80
CA GLU A 207 -1.29 16.10 4.87
C GLU A 207 -2.04 15.06 5.70
N ILE A 208 -1.94 15.15 7.03
CA ILE A 208 -2.63 14.26 7.97
C ILE A 208 -3.55 15.10 8.86
N ASP A 209 -4.84 14.98 8.59
CA ASP A 209 -5.92 15.62 9.36
C ASP A 209 -6.46 14.64 10.40
N SER A 210 -5.96 14.75 11.63
CA SER A 210 -6.37 13.88 12.71
C SER A 210 -6.27 14.59 14.06
N ASN A 211 -7.37 14.65 14.78
CA ASN A 211 -7.43 15.21 16.13
C ASN A 211 -7.17 14.14 17.21
N GLN A 212 -6.26 13.20 16.95
CA GLN A 212 -5.82 12.19 17.89
C GLN A 212 -4.31 12.25 18.08
N ASP A 213 -3.87 11.80 19.24
CA ASP A 213 -2.45 11.59 19.50
C ASP A 213 -1.92 10.50 18.59
N MET A 214 -0.85 10.79 17.85
CA MET A 214 -0.30 9.88 16.85
C MET A 214 1.19 9.58 17.09
N LYS A 215 1.58 8.37 16.66
CA LYS A 215 2.97 7.99 16.45
C LYS A 215 3.21 7.83 14.96
N VAL A 216 4.14 8.59 14.43
CA VAL A 216 4.49 8.59 13.01
C VAL A 216 5.94 8.16 12.86
N ASP A 217 6.17 7.05 12.16
CA ASP A 217 7.51 6.57 11.75
C ASP A 217 7.72 6.94 10.27
N CYS A 218 8.51 7.98 10.02
CA CYS A 218 8.79 8.44 8.68
C CYS A 218 10.22 8.04 8.27
N ARG A 219 10.33 7.07 7.38
CA ARG A 219 11.61 6.50 6.95
C ARG A 219 12.16 7.16 5.70
N ARG A 220 11.29 7.37 4.70
CA ARG A 220 11.64 7.99 3.41
C ARG A 220 10.51 8.91 2.96
N LEU A 221 10.84 10.18 2.77
CA LEU A 221 9.92 11.23 2.33
C LEU A 221 10.68 12.24 1.50
N THR A 222 10.12 12.61 0.36
CA THR A 222 10.57 13.74 -0.45
C THR A 222 9.40 14.70 -0.64
N GLY A 223 9.51 15.94 -0.18
CA GLY A 223 8.44 16.94 -0.27
C GLY A 223 8.02 17.48 1.09
N SER A 224 6.76 17.31 1.49
CA SER A 224 6.26 17.84 2.77
C SER A 224 5.42 16.86 3.56
N LEU A 225 5.43 17.01 4.89
CA LEU A 225 4.54 16.32 5.82
C LEU A 225 3.92 17.35 6.75
N ALA A 226 2.62 17.56 6.63
CA ALA A 226 1.86 18.46 7.47
C ALA A 226 0.94 17.68 8.43
N PHE A 227 0.94 18.12 9.68
CA PHE A 227 0.03 17.64 10.72
C PHE A 227 -1.02 18.71 10.97
N ASN A 228 -2.25 18.48 10.59
CA ASN A 228 -3.38 19.38 10.83
C ASN A 228 -4.16 18.86 12.06
N GLN A 229 -3.94 19.49 13.22
CA GLN A 229 -4.41 18.94 14.49
C GLN A 229 -5.03 20.01 15.40
N VAL A 230 -5.98 19.58 16.24
CA VAL A 230 -6.54 20.40 17.30
C VAL A 230 -6.42 19.67 18.64
N ALA A 231 -5.71 20.26 19.58
CA ALA A 231 -5.51 19.77 20.94
C ALA A 231 -4.99 18.31 21.01
N ALA A 232 -4.04 17.97 20.14
CA ALA A 232 -3.45 16.64 20.05
C ALA A 232 -1.93 16.68 20.21
N VAL A 233 -1.35 15.55 20.63
CA VAL A 233 0.08 15.37 20.81
C VAL A 233 0.57 14.29 19.86
N SER A 234 1.47 14.65 18.94
CA SER A 234 2.03 13.70 18.00
C SER A 234 3.54 13.53 18.19
N ARG A 235 4.02 12.34 17.87
CA ARG A 235 5.43 11.98 17.93
C ARG A 235 5.88 11.48 16.56
N LEU A 236 6.79 12.21 15.94
CA LEU A 236 7.39 11.89 14.65
C LEU A 236 8.80 11.35 14.85
N THR A 237 9.06 10.13 14.42
CA THR A 237 10.38 9.52 14.38
C THR A 237 10.97 9.62 12.99
N LEU A 238 12.20 10.14 12.90
CA LEU A 238 12.96 10.29 11.66
C LEU A 238 14.27 9.50 11.72
N PRO A 239 14.80 9.01 10.60
CA PRO A 239 16.13 8.40 10.55
C PRO A 239 17.21 9.42 10.92
N GLN A 240 18.34 8.93 11.42
CA GLN A 240 19.51 9.78 11.62
C GLN A 240 19.97 10.39 10.27
N GLY A 241 20.28 11.69 10.29
CA GLY A 241 20.73 12.42 9.09
C GLY A 241 19.60 12.79 8.12
N PHE A 242 18.34 12.59 8.49
CA PHE A 242 17.21 13.07 7.70
C PHE A 242 17.17 14.61 7.74
N ALA A 243 17.36 15.25 6.58
CA ALA A 243 17.36 16.71 6.47
C ALA A 243 15.94 17.24 6.25
N PHE A 244 15.50 18.19 7.08
CA PHE A 244 14.16 18.79 7.00
C PHE A 244 14.13 20.20 7.58
N VAL A 245 13.18 21.01 7.11
CA VAL A 245 12.79 22.29 7.73
C VAL A 245 11.60 22.03 8.65
N ALA A 246 11.66 22.47 9.90
CA ALA A 246 10.53 22.42 10.81
C ALA A 246 9.75 23.75 10.82
N ARG A 247 8.44 23.68 10.70
CA ARG A 247 7.54 24.84 10.71
C ARG A 247 6.35 24.59 11.63
N LYS A 248 5.84 25.67 12.21
CA LYS A 248 4.54 25.64 12.92
C LYS A 248 3.68 26.84 12.52
N ARG A 249 2.40 26.59 12.36
CA ARG A 249 1.37 27.60 12.07
C ARG A 249 0.18 27.42 13.01
N GLY A 250 -0.61 28.47 13.17
CA GLY A 250 -1.78 28.45 14.05
C GLY A 250 -1.50 28.91 15.48
N LEU A 251 -2.44 28.67 16.38
CA LEU A 251 -2.43 29.25 17.73
C LEU A 251 -2.05 28.21 18.80
N GLY A 252 -1.03 28.52 19.61
CA GLY A 252 -0.66 27.69 20.76
C GLY A 252 -0.01 26.36 20.42
N ASN A 253 0.48 26.18 19.20
CA ASN A 253 1.22 24.99 18.79
C ASN A 253 2.67 25.03 19.26
N SER A 254 3.22 23.86 19.62
CA SER A 254 4.59 23.69 20.07
C SER A 254 5.33 22.60 19.31
N LEU A 255 6.58 22.87 18.95
CA LEU A 255 7.51 21.88 18.41
C LEU A 255 8.55 21.55 19.46
N TYR A 256 8.85 20.27 19.64
CA TYR A 256 9.86 19.75 20.51
C TYR A 256 10.78 18.81 19.77
N PHE A 257 12.05 18.82 20.11
CA PHE A 257 13.06 17.96 19.52
C PHE A 257 13.58 16.98 20.56
N GLU A 258 13.73 15.71 20.18
CA GLU A 258 14.25 14.64 21.03
C GLU A 258 15.30 13.82 20.30
N GLU A 259 16.39 13.49 20.99
CA GLU A 259 17.43 12.58 20.52
C GLU A 259 17.72 11.53 21.59
N ALA A 260 17.70 10.24 21.19
CA ALA A 260 17.87 9.11 22.11
C ALA A 260 16.94 9.17 23.34
N GLY A 261 15.69 9.67 23.16
CA GLY A 261 14.69 9.78 24.23
C GLY A 261 14.90 10.94 25.21
N GLN A 262 15.83 11.84 24.94
CA GLN A 262 16.08 13.03 25.74
C GLN A 262 15.77 14.29 24.93
N ARG A 263 15.37 15.37 25.63
CA ARG A 263 15.12 16.66 24.99
C ARG A 263 16.40 17.19 24.35
N ALA A 264 16.30 17.61 23.10
CA ALA A 264 17.40 18.13 22.30
C ALA A 264 17.14 19.57 21.87
N GLU A 265 18.18 20.25 21.41
CA GLU A 265 18.05 21.49 20.65
C GLU A 265 17.43 21.20 19.27
N ASP A 266 16.93 22.25 18.61
CA ASP A 266 16.42 22.16 17.26
C ASP A 266 17.53 21.68 16.30
N PHE A 267 17.30 20.54 15.68
CA PHE A 267 18.21 19.93 14.70
C PHE A 267 17.65 19.97 13.26
N SER A 268 16.65 20.82 13.00
CA SER A 268 16.19 21.07 11.64
C SER A 268 17.24 21.82 10.83
N ASP A 269 17.23 21.60 9.52
CA ASP A 269 18.12 22.24 8.57
C ASP A 269 17.31 23.27 7.75
N PRO A 270 17.55 24.58 7.90
CA PRO A 270 16.79 25.62 7.20
C PRO A 270 16.92 25.57 5.68
N ASP A 271 17.95 24.91 5.15
CA ASP A 271 18.23 24.77 3.71
C ASP A 271 17.68 23.45 3.13
N ALA A 272 17.07 22.58 3.96
CA ALA A 272 16.50 21.32 3.51
C ALA A 272 15.28 21.51 2.61
N GLN A 273 15.11 20.59 1.67
CA GLN A 273 13.97 20.59 0.74
C GLN A 273 12.69 20.00 1.36
N THR A 274 12.85 19.05 2.28
CA THR A 274 11.71 18.42 2.96
C THR A 274 11.20 19.33 4.07
N VAL A 275 9.87 19.54 4.10
CA VAL A 275 9.22 20.40 5.10
C VAL A 275 8.35 19.56 6.03
N ILE A 276 8.54 19.70 7.34
CA ILE A 276 7.66 19.15 8.37
C ILE A 276 6.92 20.30 9.03
N GLU A 277 5.60 20.27 9.01
CA GLU A 277 4.77 21.37 9.46
C GLU A 277 3.71 20.91 10.47
N LEU A 278 3.56 21.65 11.56
CA LEU A 278 2.46 21.49 12.51
C LEU A 278 1.48 22.64 12.35
N ASN A 279 0.27 22.34 11.92
CA ASN A 279 -0.83 23.27 11.74
C ASN A 279 -1.93 23.05 12.79
N GLY A 280 -2.87 24.01 12.86
CA GLY A 280 -4.04 23.89 13.70
C GLY A 280 -3.90 24.67 15.03
N MET A 281 -4.36 24.08 16.15
CA MET A 281 -4.47 24.82 17.38
C MET A 281 -4.18 23.96 18.62
N LYS A 282 -3.37 24.49 19.55
CA LYS A 282 -3.05 23.89 20.87
C LYS A 282 -2.51 22.46 20.77
N SER A 283 -1.72 22.17 19.73
CA SER A 283 -1.15 20.87 19.48
C SER A 283 0.36 20.86 19.70
N GLU A 284 0.90 19.70 19.98
CA GLU A 284 2.32 19.49 20.22
C GLU A 284 2.87 18.43 19.26
N LEU A 285 4.01 18.70 18.65
CA LEU A 285 4.73 17.74 17.83
C LEU A 285 6.14 17.52 18.38
N PHE A 286 6.42 16.29 18.77
CA PHE A 286 7.75 15.83 19.17
C PHE A 286 8.43 15.21 17.94
N ILE A 287 9.53 15.82 17.49
CA ILE A 287 10.37 15.32 16.42
C ILE A 287 11.55 14.59 17.02
N CYS A 288 11.65 13.28 16.74
CA CYS A 288 12.57 12.36 17.38
C CYS A 288 13.54 11.75 16.35
N ARG A 289 14.78 11.46 16.75
CA ARG A 289 15.75 10.71 15.95
C ARG A 289 16.65 9.80 16.84
#